data_0b7d00917f8fec3321be7779bfcbbb28
#
_entry.id   0b7d00917f8fec3321be7779bfcbbb28
#
_cell.length_a   1.000
_cell.length_b   1.000
_cell.length_c   1.000
_cell.angle_alpha   90.00
_cell.angle_beta   90.00
_cell.angle_gamma   90.00
#
_symmetry.space_group_name_H-M   'P 1'
#
loop_
_entity.id
_entity.type
_entity.pdbx_description
1 polymer ?
#
loop_
_entity_poly.entity_id
_entity_poly.type
_entity_poly.pdbx_seq_one_letter_code
_entity_poly.pdbx_strand_id
1 'polypeptide(L)'
;EVAWGPAPGQNLGLNNNAPSFNMVRLKSRLGAFRLVALSAELKPCPDRPDSPLCRGLADSAATYIINGISRPLDRKKYLAAHRLEVALAPWLDLGFQEVVVYGDRGLELSYVNPLMFYWAAQSYLGDKDNVMMGLDLDIHPGRGRRYYLAYVVDDLKKAGIFSDDFANKFSLQAGLEWADPLGW
;
A
#
# COMPACT_ATOMS: atom_id res chain seq x y z
N GLU A 1 -6.66 3.94 -12.28
CA GLU A 1 -5.54 2.99 -12.14
C GLU A 1 -4.77 3.29 -10.86
N VAL A 2 -4.55 2.27 -10.03
CA VAL A 2 -3.96 2.40 -8.68
C VAL A 2 -2.74 1.48 -8.54
N ALA A 3 -2.24 0.95 -9.65
CA ALA A 3 -1.05 0.11 -9.63
C ALA A 3 0.22 0.94 -9.37
N TRP A 4 1.00 0.56 -8.38
CA TRP A 4 2.25 1.21 -7.98
C TRP A 4 3.39 0.19 -7.95
N GLY A 5 4.41 0.49 -8.73
CA GLY A 5 5.59 -0.34 -8.88
C GLY A 5 5.94 -0.56 -10.35
N PRO A 6 7.08 -1.15 -10.64
CA PRO A 6 7.59 -1.27 -12.00
C PRO A 6 6.98 -2.43 -12.79
N ALA A 7 6.34 -3.40 -12.15
CA ALA A 7 5.80 -4.57 -12.82
C ALA A 7 4.52 -4.25 -13.62
N PRO A 8 4.39 -4.71 -14.87
CA PRO A 8 3.19 -4.49 -15.64
C PRO A 8 2.01 -5.31 -15.07
N GLY A 9 0.99 -4.60 -14.57
CA GLY A 9 -0.28 -5.19 -14.14
C GLY A 9 -0.31 -5.85 -12.76
N GLN A 10 0.80 -6.32 -12.22
CA GLN A 10 0.87 -7.02 -10.93
C GLN A 10 2.01 -6.48 -10.07
N ASN A 11 1.74 -5.44 -9.30
CA ASN A 11 2.70 -4.89 -8.35
C ASN A 11 2.49 -5.46 -6.94
N LEU A 12 3.57 -5.57 -6.16
CA LEU A 12 3.54 -6.14 -4.82
C LEU A 12 2.78 -5.28 -3.80
N GLY A 13 2.85 -3.95 -3.92
CA GLY A 13 2.19 -3.03 -3.00
C GLY A 13 0.73 -2.81 -3.38
N LEU A 14 0.48 -1.93 -4.35
CA LEU A 14 -0.85 -1.66 -4.89
C LEU A 14 -0.95 -2.14 -6.34
N ASN A 15 -2.00 -2.88 -6.65
CA ASN A 15 -2.28 -3.37 -8.00
C ASN A 15 -3.72 -3.07 -8.43
N ASN A 16 -4.02 -3.29 -9.71
CA ASN A 16 -5.34 -3.02 -10.27
C ASN A 16 -6.39 -4.11 -9.99
N ASN A 17 -6.05 -5.16 -9.25
CA ASN A 17 -6.97 -6.25 -8.91
C ASN A 17 -7.84 -5.94 -7.68
N ALA A 18 -7.59 -4.79 -7.03
CA ALA A 18 -8.42 -4.35 -5.92
C ALA A 18 -9.84 -3.97 -6.41
N PRO A 19 -10.89 -4.26 -5.64
CA PRO A 19 -12.23 -3.76 -5.94
C PRO A 19 -12.23 -2.22 -5.91
N SER A 20 -13.19 -1.62 -6.63
CA SER A 20 -13.34 -0.16 -6.66
C SER A 20 -13.61 0.41 -5.26
N PHE A 21 -12.96 1.49 -4.92
CA PHE A 21 -13.14 2.24 -3.68
C PHE A 21 -13.08 3.74 -3.92
N ASN A 22 -13.68 4.50 -3.02
CA ASN A 22 -13.63 5.96 -3.06
C ASN A 22 -12.28 6.45 -2.53
N MET A 23 -11.63 7.34 -3.27
CA MET A 23 -10.33 7.87 -2.86
C MET A 23 -10.16 9.35 -3.21
N VAL A 24 -9.35 10.02 -2.43
CA VAL A 24 -8.71 11.29 -2.78
C VAL A 24 -7.26 11.01 -3.13
N ARG A 25 -6.82 11.49 -4.27
CA ARG A 25 -5.45 11.28 -4.76
C ARG A 25 -4.78 12.61 -5.08
N LEU A 26 -3.60 12.80 -4.52
CA LEU A 26 -2.69 13.91 -4.83
C LEU A 26 -1.57 13.38 -5.76
N LYS A 27 -1.26 14.14 -6.79
CA LYS A 27 -0.07 13.91 -7.64
C LYS A 27 0.71 15.21 -7.75
N SER A 28 2.02 15.13 -7.53
CA SER A 28 2.93 16.26 -7.68
C SER A 28 4.18 15.82 -8.43
N ARG A 29 4.74 16.74 -9.22
CA ARG A 29 6.02 16.54 -9.92
C ARG A 29 6.88 17.77 -9.74
N LEU A 30 8.11 17.57 -9.29
CA LEU A 30 9.10 18.64 -9.12
C LEU A 30 10.46 18.12 -9.64
N GLY A 31 10.82 18.56 -10.83
CA GLY A 31 12.04 18.08 -11.50
C GLY A 31 12.05 16.57 -11.69
N ALA A 32 13.05 15.92 -11.10
CA ALA A 32 13.22 14.46 -11.12
C ALA A 32 12.30 13.71 -10.14
N PHE A 33 11.63 14.44 -9.23
CA PHE A 33 10.79 13.83 -8.18
C PHE A 33 9.33 13.77 -8.63
N ARG A 34 8.70 12.63 -8.40
CA ARG A 34 7.25 12.40 -8.56
C ARG A 34 6.68 11.88 -7.24
N LEU A 35 5.71 12.58 -6.67
CA LEU A 35 5.00 12.17 -5.47
C LEU A 35 3.56 11.86 -5.85
N VAL A 36 3.09 10.71 -5.42
CA VAL A 36 1.68 10.33 -5.47
C VAL A 36 1.26 9.93 -4.06
N ALA A 37 0.18 10.50 -3.58
CA ALA A 37 -0.43 10.10 -2.32
C ALA A 37 -1.92 9.85 -2.51
N LEU A 38 -2.48 8.92 -1.79
CA LEU A 38 -3.91 8.65 -1.78
C LEU A 38 -4.41 8.32 -0.37
N SER A 39 -5.66 8.70 -0.13
CA SER A 39 -6.42 8.27 1.04
C SER A 39 -7.77 7.76 0.55
N ALA A 40 -8.17 6.60 1.02
CA ALA A 40 -9.35 5.91 0.56
C ALA A 40 -10.14 5.29 1.70
N GLU A 41 -11.46 5.23 1.50
CA GLU A 41 -12.35 4.45 2.35
C GLU A 41 -12.58 3.10 1.68
N LEU A 42 -12.32 2.03 2.44
CA LEU A 42 -12.51 0.66 1.98
C LEU A 42 -13.82 0.10 2.53
N LYS A 43 -14.46 -0.76 1.76
CA LYS A 43 -15.54 -1.57 2.30
C LYS A 43 -14.98 -2.54 3.34
N PRO A 44 -15.47 -2.57 4.57
CA PRO A 44 -14.99 -3.48 5.61
C PRO A 44 -15.27 -4.95 5.26
N CYS A 45 -16.29 -5.19 4.43
CA CYS A 45 -16.69 -6.49 3.97
C CYS A 45 -17.06 -6.45 2.49
N PRO A 46 -16.63 -7.40 1.67
CA PRO A 46 -17.11 -7.53 0.30
C PRO A 46 -18.62 -7.81 0.29
N ASP A 47 -19.31 -7.47 -0.81
CA ASP A 47 -20.76 -7.52 -0.98
C ASP A 47 -21.41 -8.92 -0.80
N ARG A 48 -20.68 -9.90 -0.28
CA ARG A 48 -21.16 -11.25 0.06
C ARG A 48 -21.14 -11.43 1.58
N PRO A 49 -22.29 -11.23 2.26
CA PRO A 49 -22.37 -11.40 3.72
C PRO A 49 -22.01 -12.82 4.19
N ASP A 50 -22.11 -13.82 3.31
CA ASP A 50 -21.81 -15.23 3.59
C ASP A 50 -20.30 -15.57 3.48
N SER A 51 -19.47 -14.62 3.05
CA SER A 51 -18.03 -14.84 2.96
C SER A 51 -17.45 -15.18 4.33
N PRO A 52 -16.59 -16.22 4.45
CA PRO A 52 -15.91 -16.54 5.70
C PRO A 52 -15.13 -15.34 6.29
N LEU A 53 -14.67 -14.43 5.42
CA LEU A 53 -14.01 -13.18 5.80
C LEU A 53 -14.95 -12.19 6.49
N CYS A 54 -16.26 -12.31 6.26
CA CYS A 54 -17.28 -11.43 6.82
C CYS A 54 -17.97 -12.00 8.06
N ARG A 55 -17.91 -13.33 8.29
CA ARG A 55 -18.61 -13.98 9.41
C ARG A 55 -18.24 -13.39 10.77
N GLY A 56 -16.97 -13.11 11.01
CA GLY A 56 -16.54 -12.46 12.26
C GLY A 56 -16.95 -10.99 12.38
N LEU A 57 -17.35 -10.35 11.28
CA LEU A 57 -17.81 -8.95 11.24
C LEU A 57 -19.34 -8.85 11.35
N ALA A 58 -20.07 -9.84 10.84
CA ALA A 58 -21.52 -9.90 10.90
C ALA A 58 -22.04 -10.35 12.29
N ASP A 59 -21.33 -11.30 12.92
CA ASP A 59 -21.70 -11.80 14.26
C ASP A 59 -21.34 -10.84 15.39
N SER A 60 -20.45 -9.90 15.16
CA SER A 60 -20.19 -8.80 16.07
C SER A 60 -20.91 -7.55 15.55
N ALA A 61 -22.21 -7.49 15.67
CA ALA A 61 -22.92 -6.23 15.86
C ALA A 61 -22.39 -5.59 17.15
N ALA A 62 -21.08 -5.26 17.15
CA ALA A 62 -20.48 -4.52 18.24
C ALA A 62 -21.30 -3.22 18.33
N THR A 63 -22.08 -3.14 19.37
CA THR A 63 -22.85 -1.96 19.68
C THR A 63 -22.15 -1.24 20.81
N TYR A 64 -22.15 0.06 20.76
CA TYR A 64 -21.77 0.90 21.89
C TYR A 64 -22.98 1.61 22.44
N ILE A 65 -23.00 1.86 23.73
CA ILE A 65 -24.10 2.53 24.40
C ILE A 65 -23.69 3.96 24.72
N ILE A 66 -24.42 4.94 24.16
CA ILE A 66 -24.34 6.35 24.56
C ILE A 66 -25.70 6.79 25.07
N ASN A 67 -25.75 7.30 26.30
CA ASN A 67 -26.99 7.77 26.96
C ASN A 67 -28.10 6.71 26.98
N GLY A 68 -27.74 5.44 27.20
CA GLY A 68 -28.71 4.33 27.22
C GLY A 68 -29.21 3.86 25.86
N ILE A 69 -28.74 4.44 24.76
CA ILE A 69 -29.10 4.07 23.39
C ILE A 69 -28.01 3.20 22.79
N SER A 70 -28.35 1.98 22.41
CA SER A 70 -27.47 1.08 21.65
C SER A 70 -27.33 1.56 20.20
N ARG A 71 -26.10 1.75 19.76
CA ARG A 71 -25.78 2.16 18.39
C ARG A 71 -24.83 1.13 17.75
N PRO A 72 -25.02 0.79 16.47
CA PRO A 72 -24.07 -0.09 15.80
C PRO A 72 -22.70 0.59 15.72
N LEU A 73 -21.64 -0.15 15.99
CA LEU A 73 -20.28 0.28 15.75
C LEU A 73 -20.05 0.25 14.23
N ASP A 74 -19.91 1.42 13.64
CA ASP A 74 -19.54 1.53 12.21
C ASP A 74 -18.04 1.17 12.06
N ARG A 75 -17.76 -0.07 11.65
CA ARG A 75 -16.41 -0.54 11.42
C ARG A 75 -15.87 0.01 10.11
N LYS A 76 -15.45 1.25 10.13
CA LYS A 76 -14.81 1.88 8.98
C LYS A 76 -13.42 1.30 8.77
N LYS A 77 -13.05 1.15 7.51
CA LYS A 77 -11.74 0.70 7.08
C LYS A 77 -11.18 1.67 6.06
N TYR A 78 -9.95 2.04 6.25
CA TYR A 78 -9.27 3.02 5.41
C TYR A 78 -7.97 2.46 4.85
N LEU A 79 -7.58 3.01 3.72
CA LEU A 79 -6.28 2.84 3.10
C LEU A 79 -5.66 4.22 2.93
N ALA A 80 -4.44 4.40 3.38
CA ALA A 80 -3.60 5.50 2.93
C ALA A 80 -2.33 4.94 2.29
N ALA A 81 -1.85 5.65 1.29
CA ALA A 81 -0.63 5.25 0.62
C ALA A 81 0.07 6.46 0.03
N HIS A 82 1.39 6.42 -0.02
CA HIS A 82 2.19 7.37 -0.77
C HIS A 82 3.34 6.67 -1.49
N ARG A 83 3.75 7.27 -2.61
CA ARG A 83 4.86 6.82 -3.42
C ARG A 83 5.68 8.01 -3.88
N LEU A 84 6.97 7.95 -3.61
CA LEU A 84 7.98 8.86 -4.13
C LEU A 84 8.79 8.12 -5.19
N GLU A 85 8.85 8.69 -6.39
CA GLU A 85 9.73 8.22 -7.46
C GLU A 85 10.77 9.29 -7.76
N VAL A 86 11.99 8.85 -8.00
CA VAL A 86 13.12 9.71 -8.33
C VAL A 86 13.78 9.20 -9.60
N ALA A 87 13.79 10.02 -10.65
CA ALA A 87 14.56 9.76 -11.86
C ALA A 87 16.03 10.06 -11.56
N LEU A 88 16.82 9.05 -11.23
CA LEU A 88 18.25 9.16 -10.91
C LEU A 88 19.08 9.41 -12.17
N ALA A 89 18.65 8.85 -13.29
CA ALA A 89 19.25 9.01 -14.61
C ALA A 89 18.16 8.84 -15.69
N PRO A 90 18.39 9.20 -16.96
CA PRO A 90 17.42 8.96 -18.04
C PRO A 90 17.03 7.49 -18.24
N TRP A 91 17.82 6.59 -17.70
CA TRP A 91 17.65 5.14 -17.81
C TRP A 91 17.37 4.45 -16.47
N LEU A 92 17.25 5.20 -15.34
CA LEU A 92 17.12 4.63 -13.99
C LEU A 92 16.13 5.44 -13.14
N ASP A 93 15.05 4.80 -12.75
CA ASP A 93 14.10 5.29 -11.76
C ASP A 93 14.18 4.48 -10.46
N LEU A 94 14.15 5.16 -9.33
CA LEU A 94 14.03 4.59 -7.98
C LEU A 94 12.67 4.94 -7.42
N GLY A 95 11.94 3.95 -6.92
CA GLY A 95 10.65 4.12 -6.24
C GLY A 95 10.73 3.74 -4.77
N PHE A 96 10.11 4.54 -3.91
CA PHE A 96 9.80 4.21 -2.52
C PHE A 96 8.30 4.37 -2.30
N GLN A 97 7.69 3.43 -1.60
CA GLN A 97 6.26 3.47 -1.29
C GLN A 97 5.98 2.98 0.12
N GLU A 98 4.95 3.56 0.74
CA GLU A 98 4.34 3.05 1.93
C GLU A 98 2.83 2.92 1.72
N VAL A 99 2.26 1.88 2.28
CA VAL A 99 0.82 1.60 2.26
C VAL A 99 0.41 1.24 3.67
N VAL A 100 -0.63 1.87 4.19
CA VAL A 100 -1.21 1.53 5.49
C VAL A 100 -2.69 1.22 5.37
N VAL A 101 -3.10 0.13 6.01
CA VAL A 101 -4.51 -0.21 6.20
C VAL A 101 -4.83 -0.09 7.68
N TYR A 102 -5.86 0.68 8.00
CA TYR A 102 -6.29 0.93 9.37
C TYR A 102 -7.82 0.97 9.48
N GLY A 103 -8.34 0.80 10.67
CA GLY A 103 -9.78 0.75 10.88
C GLY A 103 -10.21 1.01 12.32
N ASP A 104 -11.51 0.77 12.57
CA ASP A 104 -12.19 0.90 13.86
C ASP A 104 -12.08 2.30 14.51
N ARG A 105 -11.77 3.33 13.70
CA ARG A 105 -11.69 4.75 14.08
C ARG A 105 -11.97 5.65 12.88
N GLY A 106 -12.03 6.95 13.11
CA GLY A 106 -12.15 7.95 12.05
C GLY A 106 -10.88 8.09 11.20
N LEU A 107 -10.95 9.02 10.26
CA LEU A 107 -9.80 9.35 9.39
C LEU A 107 -8.61 9.81 10.24
N GLU A 108 -7.47 9.17 10.06
CA GLU A 108 -6.23 9.46 10.79
C GLU A 108 -5.39 10.49 10.03
N LEU A 109 -5.23 11.69 10.62
CA LEU A 109 -4.52 12.79 9.96
C LEU A 109 -3.04 12.48 9.72
N SER A 110 -2.43 11.66 10.56
CA SER A 110 -1.04 11.20 10.37
C SER A 110 -0.87 10.42 9.08
N TYR A 111 -1.90 9.70 8.63
CA TYR A 111 -1.87 8.95 7.38
C TYR A 111 -2.40 9.74 6.18
N VAL A 112 -3.10 10.83 6.40
CA VAL A 112 -3.50 11.74 5.32
C VAL A 112 -2.33 12.61 4.86
N ASN A 113 -1.38 12.89 5.75
CA ASN A 113 -0.19 13.69 5.43
C ASN A 113 0.73 12.92 4.47
N PRO A 114 0.91 13.39 3.22
CA PRO A 114 1.68 12.66 2.20
C PRO A 114 3.19 12.61 2.47
N LEU A 115 3.68 13.39 3.43
CA LEU A 115 5.10 13.45 3.81
C LEU A 115 5.39 12.72 5.14
N MET A 116 4.36 12.17 5.78
CA MET A 116 4.53 11.42 7.02
C MET A 116 5.07 10.02 6.69
N PHE A 117 6.10 9.60 7.40
CA PHE A 117 6.59 8.22 7.36
C PHE A 117 5.64 7.32 8.14
N TYR A 118 4.88 6.48 7.45
CA TYR A 118 3.75 5.74 8.03
C TYR A 118 4.19 4.71 9.08
N TRP A 119 5.33 4.08 8.88
CA TRP A 119 5.86 3.15 9.87
C TRP A 119 6.16 3.82 11.23
N ALA A 120 6.69 5.04 11.21
CA ALA A 120 6.88 5.82 12.42
C ALA A 120 5.55 6.27 13.03
N ALA A 121 4.59 6.69 12.20
CA ALA A 121 3.25 7.07 12.62
C ALA A 121 2.52 5.88 13.27
N GLN A 122 2.59 4.67 12.70
CA GLN A 122 2.05 3.44 13.27
C GLN A 122 2.59 3.19 14.68
N SER A 123 3.91 3.28 14.86
CA SER A 123 4.53 3.08 16.19
C SER A 123 4.03 4.11 17.21
N TYR A 124 3.84 5.36 16.80
CA TYR A 124 3.29 6.42 17.66
C TYR A 124 1.82 6.17 18.03
N LEU A 125 1.02 5.65 17.09
CA LEU A 125 -0.41 5.36 17.25
C LEU A 125 -0.70 4.04 18.01
N GLY A 126 0.34 3.34 18.47
CA GLY A 126 0.22 2.14 19.31
C GLY A 126 0.23 0.82 18.55
N ASP A 127 0.79 0.83 17.34
CA ASP A 127 1.10 -0.38 16.56
C ASP A 127 -0.13 -1.27 16.27
N LYS A 128 -1.25 -0.63 15.91
CA LYS A 128 -2.55 -1.28 15.67
C LYS A 128 -2.89 -1.45 14.19
N ASP A 129 -2.10 -0.84 13.33
CA ASP A 129 -2.36 -0.76 11.91
C ASP A 129 -1.42 -1.68 11.13
N ASN A 130 -1.72 -1.94 9.87
CA ASN A 130 -0.86 -2.74 9.01
C ASN A 130 -0.17 -1.82 8.00
N VAL A 131 1.14 -1.63 8.16
CA VAL A 131 1.98 -0.82 7.25
C VAL A 131 2.89 -1.72 6.44
N MET A 132 2.82 -1.57 5.12
CA MET A 132 3.77 -2.16 4.18
C MET A 132 4.67 -1.07 3.60
N MET A 133 5.96 -1.38 3.45
CA MET A 133 6.96 -0.54 2.79
C MET A 133 7.52 -1.23 1.56
N GLY A 134 7.81 -0.48 0.52
CA GLY A 134 8.40 -1.02 -0.70
C GLY A 134 9.46 -0.11 -1.30
N LEU A 135 10.48 -0.76 -1.84
CA LEU A 135 11.51 -0.15 -2.68
C LEU A 135 11.49 -0.83 -4.04
N ASP A 136 11.67 -0.06 -5.09
CA ASP A 136 11.80 -0.62 -6.43
C ASP A 136 12.77 0.17 -7.30
N LEU A 137 13.33 -0.55 -8.27
CA LEU A 137 14.20 -0.04 -9.31
C LEU A 137 13.59 -0.37 -10.67
N ASP A 138 13.64 0.61 -11.58
CA ASP A 138 13.20 0.47 -12.96
C ASP A 138 14.33 0.95 -13.89
N ILE A 139 14.86 0.06 -14.71
CA ILE A 139 16.07 0.26 -15.49
C ILE A 139 15.75 0.13 -16.98
N HIS A 140 15.94 1.20 -17.73
CA HIS A 140 15.68 1.31 -19.17
C HIS A 140 16.97 1.50 -19.97
N PRO A 141 17.80 0.47 -20.19
CA PRO A 141 19.11 0.62 -20.82
C PRO A 141 19.03 0.92 -22.34
N GLY A 142 17.82 1.07 -22.88
CA GLY A 142 17.58 1.29 -24.30
C GLY A 142 17.41 0.00 -25.11
N ARG A 143 17.23 0.13 -26.42
CA ARG A 143 17.00 -0.99 -27.37
C ARG A 143 15.79 -1.84 -27.00
N GLY A 144 14.70 -1.23 -26.52
CA GLY A 144 13.47 -1.92 -26.14
C GLY A 144 13.58 -2.82 -24.90
N ARG A 145 14.66 -2.70 -24.12
CA ARG A 145 14.86 -3.49 -22.91
C ARG A 145 14.49 -2.71 -21.66
N ARG A 146 13.86 -3.39 -20.72
CA ARG A 146 13.54 -2.90 -19.40
C ARG A 146 13.76 -4.00 -18.37
N TYR A 147 14.42 -3.68 -17.28
CA TYR A 147 14.62 -4.54 -16.12
C TYR A 147 13.99 -3.88 -14.92
N TYR A 148 13.34 -4.67 -14.07
CA TYR A 148 12.80 -4.12 -12.83
C TYR A 148 13.02 -5.07 -11.66
N LEU A 149 13.13 -4.47 -10.49
CA LEU A 149 13.25 -5.14 -9.22
C LEU A 149 12.36 -4.41 -8.21
N ALA A 150 11.53 -5.13 -7.46
CA ALA A 150 10.73 -4.58 -6.38
C ALA A 150 10.88 -5.46 -5.14
N TYR A 151 11.05 -4.81 -4.00
CA TYR A 151 11.12 -5.44 -2.68
C TYR A 151 10.08 -4.79 -1.78
N VAL A 152 9.23 -5.58 -1.16
CA VAL A 152 8.19 -5.12 -0.23
C VAL A 152 8.32 -5.87 1.08
N VAL A 153 8.21 -5.13 2.15
CA VAL A 153 8.22 -5.62 3.53
C VAL A 153 6.88 -5.33 4.17
N ASP A 154 6.29 -6.34 4.76
CA ASP A 154 5.10 -6.31 5.60
C ASP A 154 5.50 -6.82 6.98
N ASP A 155 5.27 -6.05 8.03
CA ASP A 155 5.69 -6.34 9.41
C ASP A 155 7.21 -6.54 9.60
N LEU A 156 7.90 -5.47 9.99
CA LEU A 156 9.27 -5.52 10.48
C LEU A 156 9.30 -5.49 12.01
N LYS A 157 9.66 -6.58 12.64
CA LYS A 157 10.07 -6.54 14.05
C LYS A 157 11.49 -5.98 14.17
N LYS A 158 11.66 -4.97 15.03
CA LYS A 158 12.94 -4.29 15.31
C LYS A 158 14.10 -5.22 15.71
N ALA A 159 13.82 -6.43 16.16
CA ALA A 159 14.80 -7.35 16.72
C ALA A 159 15.59 -8.18 15.70
N GLY A 160 15.27 -8.11 14.41
CA GLY A 160 16.03 -8.89 13.43
C GLY A 160 15.47 -8.86 12.02
N ILE A 161 15.92 -7.89 11.23
CA ILE A 161 15.59 -7.81 9.78
C ILE A 161 16.02 -9.09 9.03
N PHE A 162 16.93 -9.88 9.59
CA PHE A 162 17.44 -11.13 9.02
C PHE A 162 17.24 -12.34 9.94
N SER A 163 16.33 -12.27 10.91
CA SER A 163 15.98 -13.42 11.73
C SER A 163 14.87 -14.24 11.08
N ASP A 164 14.90 -15.57 11.27
CA ASP A 164 13.84 -16.50 10.89
C ASP A 164 12.56 -16.33 11.73
N ASP A 165 12.32 -15.13 12.28
CA ASP A 165 11.11 -14.84 13.03
C ASP A 165 9.93 -14.82 12.05
N PHE A 166 8.93 -15.66 12.30
CA PHE A 166 7.70 -15.79 11.51
C PHE A 166 6.96 -14.46 11.28
N ALA A 167 7.27 -13.43 12.04
CA ALA A 167 6.67 -12.11 11.91
C ALA A 167 7.28 -11.24 10.82
N ASN A 168 8.47 -11.58 10.29
CA ASN A 168 9.09 -10.84 9.20
C ASN A 168 8.56 -11.35 7.85
N LYS A 169 7.70 -10.58 7.21
CA LYS A 169 7.15 -10.90 5.90
C LYS A 169 7.75 -9.97 4.85
N PHE A 170 8.31 -10.54 3.82
CA PHE A 170 8.83 -9.79 2.69
C PHE A 170 8.50 -10.47 1.37
N SER A 171 8.49 -9.68 0.31
CA SER A 171 8.28 -10.16 -1.05
C SER A 171 9.29 -9.52 -1.99
N LEU A 172 9.80 -10.31 -2.92
CA LEU A 172 10.72 -9.88 -3.95
C LEU A 172 10.10 -10.17 -5.33
N GLN A 173 10.13 -9.18 -6.20
CA GLN A 173 9.69 -9.32 -7.58
C GLN A 173 10.76 -8.77 -8.52
N ALA A 174 11.12 -9.53 -9.54
CA ALA A 174 12.04 -9.11 -10.58
C ALA A 174 11.47 -9.46 -11.95
N GLY A 175 11.81 -8.69 -12.96
CA GLY A 175 11.37 -9.00 -14.31
C GLY A 175 12.20 -8.31 -15.38
N LEU A 176 12.02 -8.83 -16.59
CA LEU A 176 12.61 -8.37 -17.83
C LEU A 176 11.50 -8.21 -18.86
N GLU A 177 11.45 -7.05 -19.49
CA GLU A 177 10.65 -6.83 -20.70
C GLU A 177 11.60 -6.56 -21.86
N TRP A 178 11.33 -7.15 -22.99
CA TRP A 178 12.09 -6.95 -24.21
C TRP A 178 11.15 -6.77 -25.39
N ALA A 179 10.96 -5.52 -25.79
CA ALA A 179 10.26 -5.16 -27.01
C ALA A 179 11.19 -5.34 -28.20
N ASP A 180 10.70 -5.99 -29.25
CA ASP A 180 11.44 -6.24 -30.48
C ASP A 180 12.80 -6.99 -30.29
N PRO A 181 12.79 -8.23 -29.77
CA PRO A 181 14.00 -8.99 -29.53
C PRO A 181 14.73 -9.39 -30.84
N LEU A 182 14.04 -9.36 -31.96
CA LEU A 182 14.56 -9.77 -33.27
C LEU A 182 15.00 -8.59 -34.15
N GLY A 183 14.69 -7.34 -33.74
CA GLY A 183 15.15 -6.13 -34.41
C GLY A 183 14.62 -5.96 -35.83
N TRP A 184 13.31 -6.19 -36.03
CA TRP A 184 12.62 -5.97 -37.30
C TRP A 184 12.35 -4.50 -37.55
#